data_23a9a802eda83863c3afef019d156ced
#
_entry.id   23a9a802eda83863c3afef019d156ced
#
_cell.length_a   1.000
_cell.length_b   1.000
_cell.length_c   1.000
_cell.angle_alpha   90.00
_cell.angle_beta   90.00
_cell.angle_gamma   90.00
#
_symmetry.space_group_name_H-M   'P 1'
#
loop_
_entity.id
_entity.type
_entity.pdbx_description
1 polymer ?
#
loop_
_entity_poly.entity_id
_entity_poly.type
_entity_poly.pdbx_seq_one_letter_code
_entity_poly.pdbx_strand_id
1 'polypeptide(L)'
;MIKLERILCPTDLSTESDEALRYAVALARIYGAKLFLLHCNEKYSPAEPDAETQKTQMNRVFTESLVPHLGLTTINKLDWQGFVRTNVHQIGDAIVREAVAQKADLIVMRSRRRPRAAVLLGSTAEAVCRNTPCPVLVTHPLEREWVSLSTGEIDLNRILIAHDFSRDSATAMNFGISLAQEYQAEVHLMHVLATEGHEEPELAWSSSSTGNAYTFTARKLQETLPKEVSLWCNFVNVVRCGKVHEEILNYAREHEIDLICMGVSGSDWSIEKLLGSNVDRVLREAPCPILVAGSKSRP
;
A
#
# COMPACT_ATOMS: atom_id res chain seq x y z
N MET A 1 -0.17 18.41 0.30
CA MET A 1 0.13 17.54 1.46
C MET A 1 -1.12 16.73 1.75
N ILE A 2 -1.00 15.41 1.82
CA ILE A 2 -2.11 14.52 2.15
C ILE A 2 -2.52 14.76 3.60
N LYS A 3 -3.82 14.74 3.84
CA LYS A 3 -4.36 14.84 5.20
C LYS A 3 -4.86 13.46 5.60
N LEU A 4 -4.16 12.79 6.50
CA LEU A 4 -4.60 11.54 7.10
C LEU A 4 -5.28 11.84 8.43
N GLU A 5 -6.60 11.78 8.46
CA GLU A 5 -7.40 12.01 9.67
C GLU A 5 -7.99 10.70 10.23
N ARG A 6 -8.17 9.69 9.37
CA ARG A 6 -8.86 8.43 9.70
C ARG A 6 -8.17 7.26 9.02
N ILE A 7 -7.61 6.39 9.82
CA ILE A 7 -6.91 5.18 9.35
C ILE A 7 -7.73 3.97 9.78
N LEU A 8 -8.06 3.09 8.83
CA LEU A 8 -8.70 1.81 9.11
C LEU A 8 -7.67 0.69 9.06
N CYS A 9 -7.57 -0.10 10.13
CA CYS A 9 -6.72 -1.29 10.17
C CYS A 9 -7.57 -2.54 10.44
N PRO A 10 -7.84 -3.36 9.43
CA PRO A 10 -8.43 -4.67 9.63
C PRO A 10 -7.44 -5.61 10.32
N THR A 11 -7.92 -6.38 11.29
CA THR A 11 -7.12 -7.36 12.02
C THR A 11 -7.89 -8.66 12.21
N ASP A 12 -7.21 -9.79 12.11
CA ASP A 12 -7.73 -11.10 12.49
C ASP A 12 -7.30 -11.52 13.91
N LEU A 13 -6.73 -10.56 14.64
CA LEU A 13 -6.20 -10.76 16.00
C LEU A 13 -5.07 -11.78 16.08
N SER A 14 -4.44 -12.11 14.97
CA SER A 14 -3.23 -12.94 14.93
C SER A 14 -1.98 -12.08 15.12
N THR A 15 -0.92 -12.68 15.63
CA THR A 15 0.40 -12.02 15.73
C THR A 15 0.95 -11.57 14.38
N GLU A 16 0.53 -12.26 13.31
CA GLU A 16 0.90 -11.85 11.97
C GLU A 16 0.24 -10.54 11.53
N SER A 17 -0.97 -10.24 12.01
CA SER A 17 -1.62 -8.96 11.69
C SER A 17 -1.02 -7.75 12.42
N ASP A 18 -0.17 -7.99 13.43
CA ASP A 18 0.50 -6.95 14.21
C ASP A 18 1.47 -6.11 13.36
N GLU A 19 2.01 -6.67 12.28
CA GLU A 19 2.82 -5.90 11.34
C GLU A 19 2.05 -4.71 10.76
N ALA A 20 0.90 -4.95 10.16
CA ALA A 20 0.07 -3.89 9.60
C ALA A 20 -0.37 -2.89 10.69
N LEU A 21 -0.68 -3.41 11.87
CA LEU A 21 -1.09 -2.58 12.98
C LEU A 21 0.02 -1.61 13.43
N ARG A 22 1.30 -2.03 13.42
CA ARG A 22 2.43 -1.14 13.71
C ARG A 22 2.49 0.05 12.76
N TYR A 23 2.33 -0.20 11.45
CA TYR A 23 2.26 0.88 10.46
C TYR A 23 1.06 1.80 10.69
N ALA A 24 -0.11 1.24 10.97
CA ALA A 24 -1.32 2.01 11.24
C ALA A 24 -1.17 2.91 12.48
N VAL A 25 -0.59 2.38 13.56
CA VAL A 25 -0.33 3.12 14.80
C VAL A 25 0.73 4.21 14.60
N ALA A 26 1.84 3.89 13.92
CA ALA A 26 2.89 4.85 13.65
C ALA A 26 2.36 6.05 12.84
N LEU A 27 1.63 5.78 11.76
CA LEU A 27 1.01 6.81 10.94
C LEU A 27 -0.06 7.59 11.73
N ALA A 28 -0.92 6.91 12.49
CA ALA A 28 -1.96 7.58 13.28
C ALA A 28 -1.34 8.55 14.32
N ARG A 29 -0.22 8.17 14.95
CA ARG A 29 0.49 9.04 15.90
C ARG A 29 1.06 10.29 15.25
N ILE A 30 1.72 10.15 14.10
CA ILE A 30 2.39 11.25 13.42
C ILE A 30 1.40 12.24 12.86
N TYR A 31 0.35 11.73 12.21
CA TYR A 31 -0.67 12.58 11.60
C TYR A 31 -1.76 13.05 12.59
N GLY A 32 -1.75 12.56 13.84
CA GLY A 32 -2.86 12.81 14.78
C GLY A 32 -4.17 12.22 14.31
N ALA A 33 -4.11 11.14 13.51
CA ALA A 33 -5.28 10.52 12.91
C ALA A 33 -6.00 9.60 13.90
N LYS A 34 -7.32 9.50 13.75
CA LYS A 34 -8.10 8.50 14.47
C LYS A 34 -7.88 7.11 13.84
N LEU A 35 -7.55 6.14 14.69
CA LEU A 35 -7.34 4.76 14.27
C LEU A 35 -8.62 3.94 14.50
N PHE A 36 -9.10 3.30 13.45
CA PHE A 36 -10.20 2.34 13.50
C PHE A 36 -9.67 0.93 13.35
N LEU A 37 -9.90 0.08 14.36
CA LEU A 37 -9.58 -1.34 14.30
C LEU A 37 -10.82 -2.13 13.94
N LEU A 38 -10.75 -2.95 12.90
CA LEU A 38 -11.88 -3.76 12.45
C LEU A 38 -11.54 -5.25 12.51
N HIS A 39 -12.33 -5.99 13.30
CA HIS A 39 -12.32 -7.45 13.28
C HIS A 39 -13.58 -7.98 12.61
N CYS A 40 -13.42 -8.96 11.70
CA CYS A 40 -14.53 -9.57 10.98
C CYS A 40 -14.53 -11.08 11.17
N ASN A 41 -15.67 -11.64 11.60
CA ASN A 41 -15.91 -13.08 11.72
C ASN A 41 -16.81 -13.55 10.57
N GLU A 42 -16.37 -14.59 9.85
CA GLU A 42 -17.11 -15.15 8.69
C GLU A 42 -18.36 -15.92 9.08
N LYS A 43 -18.37 -16.58 10.23
CA LYS A 43 -19.48 -17.42 10.66
C LYS A 43 -19.88 -17.12 12.09
N TYR A 44 -21.18 -17.00 12.32
CA TYR A 44 -21.72 -17.09 13.64
C TYR A 44 -21.59 -18.55 14.12
N SER A 45 -20.74 -18.80 15.11
CA SER A 45 -20.75 -20.03 15.88
C SER A 45 -21.52 -19.77 17.16
N PRO A 46 -22.48 -20.60 17.55
CA PRO A 46 -23.14 -20.45 18.85
C PRO A 46 -22.18 -20.52 20.05
N ALA A 47 -20.97 -21.04 19.84
CA ALA A 47 -19.89 -21.10 20.82
C ALA A 47 -19.00 -19.85 20.82
N GLU A 48 -19.15 -18.94 19.84
CA GLU A 48 -18.40 -17.71 19.80
C GLU A 48 -19.02 -16.64 20.72
N PRO A 49 -18.18 -15.83 21.39
CA PRO A 49 -18.66 -14.70 22.19
C PRO A 49 -19.51 -13.75 21.32
N ASP A 50 -20.44 -13.08 21.97
CA ASP A 50 -21.19 -11.99 21.32
C ASP A 50 -20.29 -10.82 20.90
N ALA A 51 -20.80 -9.93 20.05
CA ALA A 51 -20.03 -8.82 19.48
C ALA A 51 -19.44 -7.87 20.54
N GLU A 52 -20.10 -7.69 21.67
CA GLU A 52 -19.62 -6.83 22.77
C GLU A 52 -18.48 -7.50 23.54
N THR A 53 -18.58 -8.81 23.76
CA THR A 53 -17.50 -9.60 24.36
C THR A 53 -16.27 -9.64 23.44
N GLN A 54 -16.46 -9.81 22.13
CA GLN A 54 -15.38 -9.76 21.14
C GLN A 54 -14.72 -8.39 21.09
N LYS A 55 -15.50 -7.32 21.15
CA LYS A 55 -15.00 -5.94 21.21
C LYS A 55 -14.20 -5.71 22.49
N THR A 56 -14.67 -6.19 23.63
CA THR A 56 -13.96 -6.12 24.91
C THR A 56 -12.64 -6.91 24.83
N GLN A 57 -12.66 -8.10 24.26
CA GLN A 57 -11.45 -8.89 24.03
C GLN A 57 -10.47 -8.18 23.08
N MET A 58 -10.95 -7.58 21.99
CA MET A 58 -10.12 -6.81 21.06
C MET A 58 -9.50 -5.60 21.76
N ASN A 59 -10.27 -4.86 22.55
CA ASN A 59 -9.75 -3.75 23.35
C ASN A 59 -8.66 -4.22 24.31
N ARG A 60 -8.88 -5.36 24.98
CA ARG A 60 -7.91 -5.95 25.88
C ARG A 60 -6.62 -6.38 25.16
N VAL A 61 -6.74 -7.10 24.05
CA VAL A 61 -5.59 -7.53 23.23
C VAL A 61 -4.82 -6.32 22.72
N PHE A 62 -5.50 -5.32 22.22
CA PHE A 62 -4.85 -4.08 21.77
C PHE A 62 -4.11 -3.39 22.92
N THR A 63 -4.77 -3.21 24.06
CA THR A 63 -4.22 -2.45 25.19
C THR A 63 -3.11 -3.21 25.93
N GLU A 64 -3.31 -4.50 26.18
CA GLU A 64 -2.42 -5.28 27.05
C GLU A 64 -1.29 -5.97 26.28
N SER A 65 -1.53 -6.41 25.06
CA SER A 65 -0.58 -7.21 24.30
C SER A 65 0.14 -6.42 23.22
N LEU A 66 -0.58 -5.63 22.42
CA LEU A 66 0.01 -4.97 21.25
C LEU A 66 0.75 -3.68 21.61
N VAL A 67 0.20 -2.91 22.52
CA VAL A 67 0.76 -1.61 22.89
C VAL A 67 2.15 -1.69 23.49
N PRO A 68 2.44 -2.59 24.44
CA PRO A 68 3.79 -2.76 24.94
C PRO A 68 4.79 -3.19 23.87
N HIS A 69 4.37 -4.06 22.91
CA HIS A 69 5.21 -4.52 21.81
C HIS A 69 5.46 -3.43 20.75
N LEU A 70 4.58 -2.44 20.68
CA LEU A 70 4.73 -1.29 19.78
C LEU A 70 5.62 -0.18 20.36
N GLY A 71 6.29 -0.42 21.49
CA GLY A 71 7.10 0.59 22.18
C GLY A 71 6.30 1.78 22.71
N LEU A 72 4.98 1.64 22.78
CA LEU A 72 4.10 2.71 23.21
C LEU A 72 4.02 2.73 24.74
N THR A 73 4.80 3.57 25.38
CA THR A 73 4.71 3.82 26.82
C THR A 73 3.44 4.56 27.22
N THR A 74 2.69 5.11 26.27
CA THR A 74 1.52 5.94 26.55
C THR A 74 0.48 5.83 25.43
N ILE A 75 -0.52 4.95 25.60
CA ILE A 75 -1.74 4.88 24.76
C ILE A 75 -2.58 6.15 24.86
N ASN A 76 -2.48 6.88 25.97
CA ASN A 76 -3.32 8.02 26.30
C ASN A 76 -3.32 9.16 25.26
N LYS A 77 -2.51 9.04 24.20
CA LYS A 77 -2.44 10.02 23.11
C LYS A 77 -2.96 9.51 21.76
N LEU A 78 -3.32 8.22 21.66
CA LEU A 78 -3.87 7.67 20.40
C LEU A 78 -5.40 7.65 20.49
N ASP A 79 -6.05 8.40 19.59
CA ASP A 79 -7.51 8.29 19.40
C ASP A 79 -7.79 7.05 18.56
N TRP A 80 -8.38 6.03 19.18
CA TRP A 80 -8.72 4.81 18.47
C TRP A 80 -10.10 4.25 18.85
N GLN A 81 -10.66 3.45 17.97
CA GLN A 81 -11.95 2.80 18.17
C GLN A 81 -11.97 1.42 17.54
N GLY A 82 -12.46 0.42 18.28
CA GLY A 82 -12.60 -0.94 17.78
C GLY A 82 -14.01 -1.26 17.28
N PHE A 83 -14.10 -2.02 16.20
CA PHE A 83 -15.32 -2.57 15.64
C PHE A 83 -15.22 -4.07 15.45
N VAL A 84 -16.26 -4.79 15.80
CA VAL A 84 -16.42 -6.20 15.47
C VAL A 84 -17.62 -6.34 14.54
N ARG A 85 -17.42 -7.08 13.45
CA ARG A 85 -18.50 -7.44 12.50
C ARG A 85 -18.62 -8.94 12.46
N THR A 86 -19.77 -9.46 12.89
CA THR A 86 -20.09 -10.88 12.89
C THR A 86 -20.95 -11.24 11.68
N ASN A 87 -20.96 -12.52 11.32
CA ASN A 87 -21.78 -13.03 10.20
C ASN A 87 -21.43 -12.44 8.85
N VAL A 88 -20.15 -12.21 8.60
CA VAL A 88 -19.65 -11.61 7.38
C VAL A 88 -19.43 -12.69 6.31
N HIS A 89 -20.12 -12.60 5.18
CA HIS A 89 -19.93 -13.54 4.07
C HIS A 89 -18.66 -13.28 3.26
N GLN A 90 -18.30 -12.01 3.11
CA GLN A 90 -17.12 -11.55 2.37
C GLN A 90 -16.39 -10.47 3.18
N ILE A 91 -15.26 -10.85 3.76
CA ILE A 91 -14.47 -9.95 4.63
C ILE A 91 -14.01 -8.70 3.88
N GLY A 92 -13.54 -8.85 2.63
CA GLY A 92 -13.10 -7.71 1.82
C GLY A 92 -14.19 -6.64 1.64
N ASP A 93 -15.41 -7.06 1.35
CA ASP A 93 -16.55 -6.13 1.21
C ASP A 93 -16.93 -5.47 2.54
N ALA A 94 -16.81 -6.19 3.65
CA ALA A 94 -17.06 -5.62 4.96
C ALA A 94 -16.04 -4.54 5.32
N ILE A 95 -14.75 -4.77 5.00
CA ILE A 95 -13.69 -3.78 5.18
C ILE A 95 -13.98 -2.53 4.34
N VAL A 96 -14.34 -2.70 3.08
CA VAL A 96 -14.67 -1.58 2.18
C VAL A 96 -15.88 -0.81 2.69
N ARG A 97 -16.94 -1.50 3.12
CA ARG A 97 -18.12 -0.83 3.72
C ARG A 97 -17.76 -0.03 4.96
N GLU A 98 -16.90 -0.58 5.83
CA GLU A 98 -16.46 0.14 7.03
C GLU A 98 -15.59 1.34 6.66
N ALA A 99 -14.68 1.21 5.69
CA ALA A 99 -13.87 2.31 5.20
C ALA A 99 -14.75 3.49 4.69
N VAL A 100 -15.82 3.18 3.97
CA VAL A 100 -16.80 4.18 3.53
C VAL A 100 -17.54 4.81 4.72
N ALA A 101 -18.02 3.97 5.65
CA ALA A 101 -18.81 4.42 6.82
C ALA A 101 -17.97 5.34 7.74
N GLN A 102 -16.71 5.01 7.95
CA GLN A 102 -15.79 5.81 8.77
C GLN A 102 -15.11 6.94 7.99
N LYS A 103 -15.34 7.02 6.67
CA LYS A 103 -14.66 7.95 5.76
C LYS A 103 -13.15 7.83 5.90
N ALA A 104 -12.64 6.61 5.88
CA ALA A 104 -11.22 6.34 6.01
C ALA A 104 -10.42 7.01 4.88
N ASP A 105 -9.30 7.60 5.24
CA ASP A 105 -8.35 8.23 4.31
C ASP A 105 -7.26 7.25 3.89
N LEU A 106 -7.05 6.20 4.67
CA LEU A 106 -6.10 5.12 4.43
C LEU A 106 -6.60 3.82 5.06
N ILE A 107 -6.45 2.71 4.34
CA ILE A 107 -6.52 1.37 4.92
C ILE A 107 -5.09 0.85 5.05
N VAL A 108 -4.74 0.31 6.22
CA VAL A 108 -3.47 -0.37 6.44
C VAL A 108 -3.77 -1.83 6.75
N MET A 109 -3.33 -2.73 5.91
CA MET A 109 -3.64 -4.15 6.08
C MET A 109 -2.48 -5.05 5.68
N ARG A 110 -2.44 -6.24 6.27
CA ARG A 110 -1.52 -7.28 5.87
C ARG A 110 -2.11 -8.15 4.77
N SER A 111 -1.27 -8.54 3.81
CA SER A 111 -1.58 -9.61 2.88
C SER A 111 -0.86 -10.89 3.29
N ARG A 112 -1.57 -12.02 3.31
CA ARG A 112 -0.98 -13.33 3.60
C ARG A 112 -0.24 -13.83 2.36
N ARG A 113 1.08 -13.99 2.43
CA ARG A 113 1.83 -14.81 1.48
C ARG A 113 1.69 -16.26 1.90
N ARG A 114 1.11 -17.10 1.08
CA ARG A 114 1.13 -18.56 1.31
C ARG A 114 2.49 -19.09 0.86
N PRO A 115 3.34 -19.68 1.75
CA PRO A 115 4.52 -20.39 1.32
C PRO A 115 4.10 -21.62 0.52
N ARG A 116 4.72 -21.83 -0.62
CA ARG A 116 4.79 -23.11 -1.36
C ARG A 116 3.72 -23.44 -2.38
N ALA A 117 3.15 -22.82 -3.24
CA ALA A 117 2.61 -23.43 -4.46
C ALA A 117 1.72 -22.54 -5.34
N ALA A 118 1.20 -21.50 -4.82
CA ALA A 118 0.66 -20.42 -5.64
C ALA A 118 0.87 -19.14 -4.84
N VAL A 119 1.71 -18.26 -5.34
CA VAL A 119 1.85 -16.89 -4.83
C VAL A 119 0.52 -16.20 -5.17
N LEU A 120 -0.50 -16.45 -4.36
CA LEU A 120 -1.81 -15.82 -4.51
C LEU A 120 -1.90 -14.67 -3.51
N LEU A 121 -2.21 -13.49 -3.99
CA LEU A 121 -2.67 -12.40 -3.13
C LEU A 121 -3.88 -12.93 -2.35
N GLY A 122 -3.96 -12.66 -1.06
CA GLY A 122 -5.13 -13.08 -0.29
C GLY A 122 -6.40 -12.46 -0.87
N SER A 123 -7.45 -13.26 -1.04
CA SER A 123 -8.73 -12.81 -1.61
C SER A 123 -9.29 -11.55 -0.95
N THR A 124 -9.04 -11.38 0.35
CA THR A 124 -9.43 -10.19 1.10
C THR A 124 -8.66 -8.96 0.66
N ALA A 125 -7.32 -9.03 0.55
CA ALA A 125 -6.50 -7.91 0.15
C ALA A 125 -6.80 -7.49 -1.31
N GLU A 126 -6.98 -8.47 -2.19
CA GLU A 126 -7.39 -8.21 -3.58
C GLU A 126 -8.73 -7.48 -3.64
N ALA A 127 -9.76 -7.97 -2.92
CA ALA A 127 -11.07 -7.37 -2.89
C ALA A 127 -11.05 -5.94 -2.33
N VAL A 128 -10.25 -5.69 -1.28
CA VAL A 128 -10.09 -4.36 -0.69
C VAL A 128 -9.39 -3.43 -1.67
N CYS A 129 -8.22 -3.78 -2.19
CA CYS A 129 -7.48 -2.93 -3.13
C CYS A 129 -8.32 -2.53 -4.35
N ARG A 130 -9.15 -3.46 -4.85
CA ARG A 130 -10.00 -3.23 -6.02
C ARG A 130 -11.18 -2.30 -5.77
N ASN A 131 -11.79 -2.36 -4.59
CA ASN A 131 -13.10 -1.74 -4.34
C ASN A 131 -13.06 -0.55 -3.38
N THR A 132 -11.92 -0.25 -2.76
CA THR A 132 -11.80 0.80 -1.74
C THR A 132 -11.89 2.21 -2.33
N PRO A 133 -12.49 3.16 -1.58
CA PRO A 133 -12.52 4.57 -1.97
C PRO A 133 -11.27 5.35 -1.54
N CYS A 134 -10.34 4.73 -0.83
CA CYS A 134 -9.11 5.36 -0.30
C CYS A 134 -7.90 4.46 -0.59
N PRO A 135 -6.67 4.97 -0.49
CA PRO A 135 -5.46 4.16 -0.64
C PRO A 135 -5.41 3.00 0.35
N VAL A 136 -4.71 1.95 -0.05
CA VAL A 136 -4.43 0.78 0.78
C VAL A 136 -2.92 0.60 0.89
N LEU A 137 -2.40 0.67 2.10
CA LEU A 137 -1.05 0.24 2.42
C LEU A 137 -1.08 -1.25 2.76
N VAL A 138 -0.45 -2.04 1.93
CA VAL A 138 -0.39 -3.50 2.08
C VAL A 138 1.01 -3.88 2.55
N THR A 139 1.09 -4.58 3.69
CA THR A 139 2.33 -5.13 4.24
C THR A 139 2.38 -6.65 4.02
N HIS A 140 3.59 -7.21 4.04
CA HIS A 140 3.84 -8.63 3.85
C HIS A 140 4.87 -9.13 4.87
N PRO A 141 4.88 -10.42 5.20
CA PRO A 141 5.93 -10.98 6.04
C PRO A 141 7.30 -10.95 5.34
N LEU A 142 8.36 -10.74 6.13
CA LEU A 142 9.75 -10.80 5.66
C LEU A 142 10.09 -9.74 4.58
N GLU A 143 9.46 -8.60 4.62
CA GLU A 143 9.79 -7.46 3.77
C GLU A 143 10.71 -6.46 4.50
N ARG A 144 11.20 -5.49 3.76
CA ARG A 144 11.89 -4.33 4.34
C ARG A 144 10.88 -3.48 5.09
N GLU A 145 11.07 -3.32 6.39
CA GLU A 145 10.21 -2.51 7.24
C GLU A 145 10.80 -1.10 7.40
N TRP A 146 9.94 -0.08 7.31
CA TRP A 146 10.31 1.31 7.58
C TRP A 146 9.64 1.87 8.85
N VAL A 147 8.98 1.01 9.62
CA VAL A 147 8.51 1.32 10.97
C VAL A 147 9.32 0.51 11.97
N SER A 148 10.07 1.17 12.84
CA SER A 148 10.90 0.52 13.85
C SER A 148 10.06 -0.33 14.81
N LEU A 149 10.48 -1.58 15.01
CA LEU A 149 9.86 -2.52 15.94
C LEU A 149 9.93 -2.05 17.39
N SER A 150 11.00 -1.35 17.76
CA SER A 150 11.29 -0.98 19.14
C SER A 150 10.77 0.40 19.54
N THR A 151 10.74 1.35 18.60
CA THR A 151 10.38 2.74 18.88
C THR A 151 9.09 3.19 18.23
N GLY A 152 8.61 2.46 17.20
CA GLY A 152 7.49 2.88 16.36
C GLY A 152 7.80 4.14 15.54
N GLU A 153 9.08 4.49 15.39
CA GLU A 153 9.52 5.59 14.54
C GLU A 153 9.49 5.18 13.06
N ILE A 154 9.24 6.16 12.21
CA ILE A 154 9.20 5.97 10.76
C ILE A 154 10.54 6.37 10.16
N ASP A 155 11.16 5.42 9.43
CA ASP A 155 12.43 5.59 8.71
C ASP A 155 12.19 5.28 7.22
N LEU A 156 11.46 6.17 6.55
CA LEU A 156 11.08 6.05 5.15
C LEU A 156 12.02 6.89 4.30
N ASN A 157 12.97 6.25 3.63
CA ASN A 157 14.05 6.93 2.92
C ASN A 157 13.89 6.95 1.40
N ARG A 158 13.33 5.88 0.81
CA ARG A 158 13.21 5.72 -0.65
C ARG A 158 11.85 5.23 -1.06
N ILE A 159 11.19 5.98 -1.92
CA ILE A 159 9.86 5.68 -2.43
C ILE A 159 9.93 5.46 -3.94
N LEU A 160 9.52 4.29 -4.41
CA LEU A 160 9.34 4.01 -5.83
C LEU A 160 7.90 4.28 -6.25
N ILE A 161 7.70 5.17 -7.19
CA ILE A 161 6.40 5.45 -7.79
C ILE A 161 6.37 4.85 -9.20
N ALA A 162 5.63 3.77 -9.39
CA ALA A 162 5.41 3.17 -10.69
C ALA A 162 4.28 3.91 -11.43
N HIS A 163 4.62 4.62 -12.49
CA HIS A 163 3.71 5.52 -13.21
C HIS A 163 3.51 5.06 -14.66
N ASP A 164 2.28 4.82 -15.06
CA ASP A 164 1.87 4.39 -16.40
C ASP A 164 1.05 5.45 -17.15
N PHE A 165 1.05 6.67 -16.65
CA PHE A 165 0.28 7.83 -17.15
C PHE A 165 -1.24 7.69 -17.01
N SER A 166 -1.73 6.69 -16.27
CA SER A 166 -3.13 6.57 -15.90
C SER A 166 -3.52 7.54 -14.77
N ARG A 167 -4.83 7.72 -14.56
CA ARG A 167 -5.36 8.51 -13.44
C ARG A 167 -5.05 7.84 -12.09
N ASP A 168 -5.07 6.51 -12.05
CA ASP A 168 -4.80 5.76 -10.83
C ASP A 168 -3.34 5.91 -10.43
N SER A 169 -2.39 5.81 -11.37
CA SER A 169 -0.97 6.03 -11.07
C SER A 169 -0.67 7.48 -10.70
N ALA A 170 -1.39 8.45 -11.28
CA ALA A 170 -1.28 9.85 -10.86
C ALA A 170 -1.79 10.06 -9.42
N THR A 171 -2.86 9.36 -9.02
CA THR A 171 -3.34 9.39 -7.63
C THR A 171 -2.30 8.78 -6.69
N ALA A 172 -1.75 7.61 -7.02
CA ALA A 172 -0.69 6.97 -6.23
C ALA A 172 0.55 7.86 -6.12
N MET A 173 0.92 8.56 -7.20
CA MET A 173 2.02 9.52 -7.22
C MET A 173 1.80 10.66 -6.22
N ASN A 174 0.61 11.24 -6.17
CA ASN A 174 0.31 12.32 -5.23
C ASN A 174 0.48 11.87 -3.76
N PHE A 175 0.09 10.63 -3.44
CA PHE A 175 0.31 10.06 -2.12
C PHE A 175 1.79 9.82 -1.84
N GLY A 176 2.51 9.20 -2.78
CA GLY A 176 3.95 8.96 -2.64
C GLY A 176 4.76 10.25 -2.44
N ILE A 177 4.46 11.30 -3.23
CA ILE A 177 5.09 12.61 -3.10
C ILE A 177 4.80 13.24 -1.73
N SER A 178 3.55 13.17 -1.25
CA SER A 178 3.22 13.73 0.07
C SER A 178 3.95 13.01 1.21
N LEU A 179 4.09 11.69 1.14
CA LEU A 179 4.88 10.94 2.10
C LEU A 179 6.37 11.31 2.00
N ALA A 180 6.89 11.45 0.77
CA ALA A 180 8.27 11.88 0.56
C ALA A 180 8.55 13.28 1.16
N GLN A 181 7.61 14.20 1.04
CA GLN A 181 7.74 15.53 1.66
C GLN A 181 7.76 15.46 3.19
N GLU A 182 6.91 14.63 3.78
CA GLU A 182 6.83 14.49 5.24
C GLU A 182 8.11 13.87 5.82
N TYR A 183 8.64 12.85 5.15
CA TYR A 183 9.79 12.08 5.64
C TYR A 183 11.12 12.45 4.98
N GLN A 184 11.13 13.43 4.08
CA GLN A 184 12.31 13.83 3.30
C GLN A 184 12.91 12.66 2.51
N ALA A 185 12.05 11.75 2.04
CA ALA A 185 12.45 10.58 1.29
C ALA A 185 12.81 10.93 -0.17
N GLU A 186 13.76 10.18 -0.74
CA GLU A 186 14.07 10.22 -2.16
C GLU A 186 12.97 9.53 -2.96
N VAL A 187 12.52 10.15 -4.05
CA VAL A 187 11.48 9.61 -4.93
C VAL A 187 12.07 9.11 -6.23
N HIS A 188 11.88 7.84 -6.51
CA HIS A 188 12.18 7.21 -7.79
C HIS A 188 10.90 7.14 -8.61
N LEU A 189 10.74 8.04 -9.59
CA LEU A 189 9.58 8.02 -10.49
C LEU A 189 9.89 7.16 -11.70
N MET A 190 9.22 6.02 -11.80
CA MET A 190 9.54 4.97 -12.77
C MET A 190 8.41 4.74 -13.78
N HIS A 191 8.78 4.65 -15.05
CA HIS A 191 7.94 4.09 -16.10
C HIS A 191 8.64 2.91 -16.76
N VAL A 192 7.89 1.85 -17.06
CA VAL A 192 8.40 0.69 -17.78
C VAL A 192 7.77 0.64 -19.18
N LEU A 193 8.63 0.71 -20.18
CA LEU A 193 8.25 0.42 -21.58
C LEU A 193 8.07 -1.09 -21.71
N ALA A 194 6.81 -1.52 -21.82
CA ALA A 194 6.49 -2.94 -21.93
C ALA A 194 7.01 -3.50 -23.27
N THR A 195 7.73 -4.61 -23.21
CA THR A 195 8.11 -5.38 -24.39
C THR A 195 7.13 -6.52 -24.58
N GLU A 196 6.49 -6.57 -25.76
CA GLU A 196 5.71 -7.73 -26.19
C GLU A 196 6.67 -8.75 -26.83
N GLY A 197 6.90 -9.89 -26.14
CA GLY A 197 7.65 -11.01 -26.71
C GLY A 197 9.08 -11.18 -26.19
N HIS A 198 9.78 -12.17 -26.77
CA HIS A 198 11.10 -12.66 -26.37
C HIS A 198 12.28 -11.81 -26.87
N GLU A 199 12.11 -10.53 -27.13
CA GLU A 199 13.24 -9.68 -27.51
C GLU A 199 14.08 -9.39 -26.26
N GLU A 200 15.36 -9.75 -26.34
CA GLU A 200 16.30 -9.39 -25.29
C GLU A 200 16.39 -7.87 -25.15
N PRO A 201 16.33 -7.34 -23.91
CA PRO A 201 16.36 -5.89 -23.67
C PRO A 201 17.55 -5.19 -24.36
N GLU A 202 18.69 -5.84 -24.45
CA GLU A 202 19.91 -5.30 -25.08
C GLU A 202 19.75 -5.05 -26.58
N LEU A 203 18.97 -5.86 -27.30
CA LEU A 203 18.69 -5.66 -28.74
C LEU A 203 17.67 -4.55 -28.98
N ALA A 204 16.76 -4.35 -28.03
CA ALA A 204 15.78 -3.26 -28.10
C ALA A 204 16.43 -1.87 -28.06
N TRP A 205 17.55 -1.71 -27.35
CA TRP A 205 18.27 -0.43 -27.23
C TRP A 205 18.99 0.02 -28.50
N SER A 206 19.29 -0.88 -29.41
CA SER A 206 20.06 -0.60 -30.64
C SER A 206 19.21 -0.04 -31.77
N SER A 207 17.89 -0.05 -31.69
CA SER A 207 17.01 0.52 -32.71
C SER A 207 16.77 2.02 -32.47
N SER A 208 16.87 2.84 -33.48
CA SER A 208 16.63 4.29 -33.44
C SER A 208 15.21 4.63 -32.94
N SER A 209 14.25 3.73 -33.12
CA SER A 209 12.87 3.87 -32.64
C SER A 209 12.76 3.76 -31.11
N THR A 210 13.50 2.85 -30.49
CA THR A 210 13.48 2.64 -29.02
C THR A 210 14.20 3.78 -28.30
N GLY A 211 15.31 4.30 -28.85
CA GLY A 211 15.98 5.49 -28.32
C GLY A 211 15.08 6.73 -28.30
N ASN A 212 14.27 6.90 -29.34
CA ASN A 212 13.27 7.97 -29.41
C ASN A 212 12.14 7.77 -28.38
N ALA A 213 11.65 6.53 -28.22
CA ALA A 213 10.61 6.21 -27.25
C ALA A 213 11.11 6.45 -25.81
N TYR A 214 12.34 6.04 -25.48
CA TYR A 214 12.97 6.31 -24.20
C TYR A 214 13.03 7.80 -23.88
N THR A 215 13.61 8.60 -24.80
CA THR A 215 13.76 10.04 -24.61
C THR A 215 12.41 10.74 -24.46
N PHE A 216 11.44 10.35 -25.28
CA PHE A 216 10.07 10.87 -25.19
C PHE A 216 9.43 10.53 -23.84
N THR A 217 9.56 9.28 -23.39
CA THR A 217 8.98 8.81 -22.13
C THR A 217 9.65 9.48 -20.94
N ALA A 218 10.98 9.60 -20.92
CA ALA A 218 11.72 10.28 -19.86
C ALA A 218 11.27 11.75 -19.72
N ARG A 219 11.12 12.43 -20.84
CA ARG A 219 10.59 13.81 -20.86
C ARG A 219 9.16 13.89 -20.35
N LYS A 220 8.27 13.02 -20.83
CA LYS A 220 6.88 12.95 -20.40
C LYS A 220 6.77 12.67 -18.89
N LEU A 221 7.63 11.77 -18.38
CA LEU A 221 7.69 11.44 -16.96
C LEU A 221 8.10 12.67 -16.12
N GLN A 222 9.09 13.41 -16.58
CA GLN A 222 9.51 14.66 -15.94
C GLN A 222 8.42 15.74 -15.96
N GLU A 223 7.65 15.81 -17.05
CA GLU A 223 6.54 16.78 -17.19
C GLU A 223 5.34 16.45 -16.29
N THR A 224 5.21 15.21 -15.79
CA THR A 224 4.13 14.84 -14.84
C THR A 224 4.39 15.35 -13.42
N LEU A 225 5.65 15.65 -13.08
CA LEU A 225 6.00 16.17 -11.75
C LEU A 225 5.59 17.64 -11.63
N PRO A 226 4.90 18.03 -10.55
CA PRO A 226 4.68 19.44 -10.23
C PRO A 226 6.02 20.16 -10.06
N LYS A 227 6.19 21.33 -10.67
CA LYS A 227 7.46 22.08 -10.67
C LYS A 227 7.97 22.39 -9.27
N GLU A 228 7.08 22.57 -8.32
CA GLU A 228 7.39 22.91 -6.94
C GLU A 228 7.95 21.71 -6.16
N VAL A 229 7.69 20.50 -6.59
CA VAL A 229 8.05 19.28 -5.84
C VAL A 229 9.57 19.08 -5.82
N SER A 230 10.26 19.45 -6.88
CA SER A 230 11.74 19.42 -6.95
C SER A 230 12.44 20.33 -5.93
N LEU A 231 11.71 21.24 -5.28
CA LEU A 231 12.25 22.10 -4.23
C LEU A 231 12.34 21.40 -2.87
N TRP A 232 11.61 20.29 -2.68
CA TRP A 232 11.44 19.66 -1.37
C TRP A 232 11.86 18.19 -1.32
N CYS A 233 11.92 17.51 -2.47
CA CYS A 233 12.32 16.11 -2.56
C CYS A 233 13.37 15.91 -3.63
N ASN A 234 14.28 14.97 -3.39
CA ASN A 234 15.16 14.46 -4.43
C ASN A 234 14.39 13.53 -5.34
N PHE A 235 14.50 13.73 -6.66
CA PHE A 235 13.81 12.91 -7.66
C PHE A 235 14.80 12.22 -8.58
N VAL A 236 14.59 10.92 -8.77
CA VAL A 236 15.26 10.11 -9.77
C VAL A 236 14.22 9.68 -10.80
N ASN A 237 14.35 10.16 -12.05
CA ASN A 237 13.50 9.69 -13.14
C ASN A 237 14.07 8.41 -13.74
N VAL A 238 13.26 7.37 -13.80
CA VAL A 238 13.66 6.02 -14.21
C VAL A 238 12.79 5.55 -15.37
N VAL A 239 13.41 5.20 -16.48
CA VAL A 239 12.75 4.49 -17.57
C VAL A 239 13.43 3.14 -17.72
N ARG A 240 12.64 2.08 -17.67
CA ARG A 240 13.10 0.70 -17.87
C ARG A 240 12.36 0.10 -19.09
N CYS A 241 12.87 -0.99 -19.62
CA CYS A 241 12.27 -1.70 -20.73
C CYS A 241 12.20 -3.19 -20.36
N GLY A 242 11.02 -3.78 -20.48
CA GLY A 242 10.86 -5.19 -20.11
C GLY A 242 9.44 -5.53 -19.62
N LYS A 243 9.31 -6.60 -18.85
CA LYS A 243 8.05 -6.94 -18.21
C LYS A 243 7.82 -6.06 -16.98
N VAL A 244 6.74 -5.32 -16.99
CA VAL A 244 6.47 -4.22 -16.05
C VAL A 244 6.69 -4.65 -14.59
N HIS A 245 6.08 -5.75 -14.14
CA HIS A 245 6.20 -6.20 -12.75
C HIS A 245 7.62 -6.68 -12.40
N GLU A 246 8.33 -7.34 -13.34
CA GLU A 246 9.71 -7.80 -13.12
C GLU A 246 10.66 -6.61 -12.94
N GLU A 247 10.54 -5.59 -13.81
CA GLU A 247 11.36 -4.38 -13.72
C GLU A 247 11.11 -3.58 -12.43
N ILE A 248 9.85 -3.46 -12.00
CA ILE A 248 9.50 -2.80 -10.74
C ILE A 248 10.13 -3.55 -9.55
N LEU A 249 9.99 -4.87 -9.52
CA LEU A 249 10.50 -5.70 -8.42
C LEU A 249 12.03 -5.73 -8.36
N ASN A 250 12.68 -5.84 -9.51
CA ASN A 250 14.14 -5.82 -9.61
C ASN A 250 14.69 -4.47 -9.16
N TYR A 251 14.12 -3.38 -9.69
CA TYR A 251 14.51 -2.03 -9.28
C TYR A 251 14.35 -1.80 -7.78
N ALA A 252 13.23 -2.25 -7.21
CA ALA A 252 12.97 -2.11 -5.78
C ALA A 252 14.00 -2.85 -4.91
N ARG A 253 14.49 -4.01 -5.37
CA ARG A 253 15.55 -4.75 -4.67
C ARG A 253 16.93 -4.10 -4.86
N GLU A 254 17.27 -3.70 -6.09
CA GLU A 254 18.54 -3.08 -6.44
C GLU A 254 18.80 -1.76 -5.69
N HIS A 255 17.74 -0.97 -5.53
CA HIS A 255 17.82 0.38 -4.94
C HIS A 255 17.30 0.44 -3.50
N GLU A 256 17.08 -0.72 -2.88
CA GLU A 256 16.65 -0.79 -1.48
C GLU A 256 15.43 0.10 -1.18
N ILE A 257 14.41 0.04 -2.03
CA ILE A 257 13.19 0.80 -1.88
C ILE A 257 12.44 0.38 -0.62
N ASP A 258 11.92 1.36 0.12
CA ASP A 258 11.17 1.16 1.36
C ASP A 258 9.66 1.11 1.11
N LEU A 259 9.17 1.80 0.07
CA LEU A 259 7.75 1.84 -0.27
C LEU A 259 7.57 1.88 -1.79
N ILE A 260 6.72 1.02 -2.33
CA ILE A 260 6.27 1.09 -3.72
C ILE A 260 4.88 1.73 -3.76
N CYS A 261 4.68 2.77 -4.58
CA CYS A 261 3.38 3.38 -4.84
C CYS A 261 2.95 3.07 -6.27
N MET A 262 1.73 2.55 -6.45
CA MET A 262 1.19 2.25 -7.78
C MET A 262 -0.32 2.37 -7.86
N GLY A 263 -0.83 2.58 -9.07
CA GLY A 263 -2.25 2.64 -9.34
C GLY A 263 -2.92 1.27 -9.24
N VAL A 264 -4.20 1.22 -8.94
CA VAL A 264 -5.00 -0.04 -8.90
C VAL A 264 -5.12 -0.68 -10.27
N SER A 265 -5.29 0.13 -11.31
CA SER A 265 -5.47 -0.29 -12.70
C SER A 265 -4.55 0.51 -13.62
N GLY A 266 -4.21 -0.08 -14.79
CA GLY A 266 -3.37 0.58 -15.78
C GLY A 266 -4.15 1.35 -16.83
N SER A 267 -3.43 1.90 -17.82
CA SER A 267 -3.98 2.76 -18.88
C SER A 267 -4.89 2.04 -19.89
N ASP A 268 -4.82 0.72 -20.02
CA ASP A 268 -5.48 -0.05 -21.08
C ASP A 268 -6.88 -0.59 -20.72
N TRP A 269 -7.59 0.06 -19.82
CA TRP A 269 -8.75 -0.55 -19.16
C TRP A 269 -10.11 -0.16 -19.69
N SER A 270 -10.78 -1.14 -20.29
CA SER A 270 -12.21 -1.11 -20.65
C SER A 270 -13.15 -1.74 -19.61
N ILE A 271 -12.63 -2.39 -18.54
CA ILE A 271 -13.45 -3.10 -17.53
C ILE A 271 -13.08 -2.62 -16.12
N GLU A 272 -13.90 -1.77 -15.54
CA GLU A 272 -13.71 -1.01 -14.30
C GLU A 272 -13.54 -1.81 -12.97
N LYS A 273 -13.34 -3.12 -12.99
CA LYS A 273 -13.47 -3.93 -11.76
C LYS A 273 -12.39 -5.00 -11.51
N LEU A 274 -11.27 -4.99 -12.18
CA LEU A 274 -10.24 -5.98 -11.91
C LEU A 274 -8.96 -5.29 -11.40
N LEU A 275 -8.23 -5.92 -10.50
CA LEU A 275 -6.89 -5.51 -10.12
C LEU A 275 -5.97 -5.69 -11.33
N GLY A 276 -5.16 -4.68 -11.65
CA GLY A 276 -4.22 -4.78 -12.77
C GLY A 276 -3.26 -5.96 -12.58
N SER A 277 -2.97 -6.69 -13.65
CA SER A 277 -2.10 -7.88 -13.59
C SER A 277 -0.70 -7.59 -13.03
N ASN A 278 -0.15 -6.40 -13.32
CA ASN A 278 1.14 -5.97 -12.77
C ASN A 278 1.03 -5.65 -11.28
N VAL A 279 -0.05 -4.97 -10.86
CA VAL A 279 -0.31 -4.68 -9.44
C VAL A 279 -0.44 -5.96 -8.64
N ASP A 280 -1.21 -6.94 -9.14
CA ASP A 280 -1.39 -8.23 -8.50
C ASP A 280 -0.04 -8.95 -8.29
N ARG A 281 0.83 -8.96 -9.31
CA ARG A 281 2.16 -9.59 -9.23
C ARG A 281 3.10 -8.85 -8.28
N VAL A 282 3.13 -7.52 -8.35
CA VAL A 282 3.95 -6.71 -7.44
C VAL A 282 3.49 -6.90 -6.00
N LEU A 283 2.18 -6.88 -5.73
CA LEU A 283 1.62 -7.15 -4.40
C LEU A 283 1.99 -8.51 -3.83
N ARG A 284 2.32 -9.48 -4.66
CA ARG A 284 2.73 -10.83 -4.21
C ARG A 284 4.19 -10.93 -3.86
N GLU A 285 5.05 -10.17 -4.55
CA GLU A 285 6.51 -10.42 -4.59
C GLU A 285 7.36 -9.24 -4.12
N ALA A 286 6.75 -8.10 -3.79
CA ALA A 286 7.48 -6.91 -3.40
C ALA A 286 8.38 -7.14 -2.17
N PRO A 287 9.57 -6.55 -2.17
CA PRO A 287 10.49 -6.62 -1.03
C PRO A 287 10.17 -5.63 0.09
N CYS A 288 9.14 -4.81 -0.07
CA CYS A 288 8.73 -3.75 0.84
C CYS A 288 7.21 -3.53 0.79
N PRO A 289 6.62 -2.76 1.72
CA PRO A 289 5.21 -2.37 1.68
C PRO A 289 4.81 -1.69 0.38
N ILE A 290 3.54 -1.86 0.00
CA ILE A 290 2.98 -1.28 -1.22
C ILE A 290 1.79 -0.41 -0.90
N LEU A 291 1.80 0.83 -1.38
CA LEU A 291 0.65 1.71 -1.39
C LEU A 291 -0.06 1.61 -2.73
N VAL A 292 -1.27 1.09 -2.72
CA VAL A 292 -2.12 1.01 -3.91
C VAL A 292 -3.20 2.08 -3.83
N ALA A 293 -3.35 2.90 -4.87
CA ALA A 293 -4.36 3.94 -4.90
C ALA A 293 -5.10 3.95 -6.24
N GLY A 294 -6.41 4.21 -6.20
CA GLY A 294 -7.24 4.36 -7.39
C GLY A 294 -7.79 5.76 -7.54
N SER A 295 -8.31 6.09 -8.71
CA SER A 295 -8.90 7.40 -9.02
C SER A 295 -10.14 7.74 -8.17
N LYS A 296 -10.73 6.77 -7.49
CA LYS A 296 -11.78 6.96 -6.49
C LYS A 296 -11.23 7.40 -5.13
N SER A 297 -9.92 7.21 -4.90
CA SER A 297 -9.27 7.64 -3.67
C SER A 297 -9.21 9.17 -3.64
N ARG A 298 -9.63 9.75 -2.52
CA ARG A 298 -9.51 11.20 -2.33
C ARG A 298 -8.05 11.53 -1.99
N PRO A 299 -7.45 12.53 -2.64
CA PRO A 299 -6.12 12.99 -2.28
C PRO A 299 -6.09 13.64 -0.90
#